data_1b8b50e36870f7214cd4aab187cc2c51
#
_entry.id   1b8b50e36870f7214cd4aab187cc2c51
#
_cell.length_a   1.000
_cell.length_b   1.000
_cell.length_c   1.000
_cell.angle_alpha   90.00
_cell.angle_beta   90.00
_cell.angle_gamma   90.00
#
_symmetry.space_group_name_H-M   'P 1'
#
loop_
_entity.id
_entity.type
_entity.pdbx_description
1 polymer ?
#
loop_
_entity_poly.entity_id
_entity_poly.type
_entity_poly.pdbx_seq_one_letter_code
_entity_poly.pdbx_strand_id
1 'polypeptide(L)'
;MTIPRVQVGRVIGLLEVLQDFEGKVDLAKVADELRLELDDILPAVDAAKLLRLLQVDTGDLILTEDGKILLSKNAGGRKRMLNKILSSLGEFKGITDFIKNDHDGKVTKDDLMAFLKENMPDVDAEQTFSWIIEWGRYSLLLRYDSGSEKIKITQKNAGSKE
;
A
#
# COMPACT_ATOMS: atom_id res chain seq x y z
N MET A 1 6.78 5.45 -9.39
CA MET A 1 6.99 4.71 -8.15
C MET A 1 5.77 3.90 -7.80
N THR A 2 5.92 2.63 -7.58
CA THR A 2 4.79 1.74 -7.33
C THR A 2 4.74 1.25 -5.89
N ILE A 3 5.17 2.07 -4.96
CA ILE A 3 5.05 1.79 -3.53
C ILE A 3 4.20 2.90 -2.91
N PRO A 4 3.09 2.55 -2.26
CA PRO A 4 2.26 3.60 -1.65
C PRO A 4 3.05 4.33 -0.57
N ARG A 5 2.98 5.64 -0.57
CA ARG A 5 3.80 6.47 0.32
C ARG A 5 2.95 7.21 1.34
N VAL A 6 2.07 6.48 1.96
CA VAL A 6 1.19 7.01 2.99
C VAL A 6 0.68 5.82 3.81
N GLN A 7 0.22 6.05 5.01
CA GLN A 7 -0.29 4.97 5.86
C GLN A 7 -1.57 4.37 5.30
N VAL A 8 -1.73 3.07 5.53
CA VAL A 8 -2.89 2.34 5.06
C VAL A 8 -4.19 2.99 5.52
N GLY A 9 -4.24 3.40 6.79
CA GLY A 9 -5.45 4.01 7.34
C GLY A 9 -5.87 5.28 6.64
N ARG A 10 -4.90 6.05 6.09
CA ARG A 10 -5.23 7.25 5.34
C ARG A 10 -5.95 6.91 4.05
N VAL A 11 -5.50 5.86 3.38
CA VAL A 11 -6.14 5.44 2.14
C VAL A 11 -7.55 4.93 2.43
N ILE A 12 -7.69 4.09 3.44
CA ILE A 12 -9.01 3.55 3.78
C ILE A 12 -9.97 4.67 4.17
N GLY A 13 -9.51 5.61 5.00
CA GLY A 13 -10.33 6.75 5.41
C GLY A 13 -10.77 7.60 4.25
N LEU A 14 -9.88 7.82 3.28
CA LEU A 14 -10.22 8.56 2.08
C LEU A 14 -11.33 7.85 1.30
N LEU A 15 -11.20 6.54 1.13
CA LEU A 15 -12.20 5.78 0.39
C LEU A 15 -13.56 5.80 1.11
N GLU A 16 -13.54 5.76 2.44
CA GLU A 16 -14.77 5.81 3.22
C GLU A 16 -15.49 7.14 3.04
N VAL A 17 -14.75 8.24 2.99
CA VAL A 17 -15.35 9.55 2.73
C VAL A 17 -15.99 9.55 1.34
N LEU A 18 -15.28 9.01 0.35
CA LEU A 18 -15.85 8.94 -1.00
C LEU A 18 -17.15 8.14 -1.01
N GLN A 19 -17.20 7.06 -0.25
CA GLN A 19 -18.41 6.25 -0.18
C GLN A 19 -19.56 7.03 0.46
N ASP A 20 -19.25 7.84 1.47
CA ASP A 20 -20.26 8.65 2.13
C ASP A 20 -20.86 9.70 1.18
N PHE A 21 -20.11 10.10 0.15
CA PHE A 21 -20.60 11.03 -0.88
C PHE A 21 -21.01 10.29 -2.14
N GLU A 22 -21.41 9.01 -1.98
CA GLU A 22 -21.94 8.20 -3.07
C GLU A 22 -20.93 7.94 -4.18
N GLY A 23 -19.65 7.92 -3.82
CA GLY A 23 -18.61 7.47 -4.72
C GLY A 23 -17.96 8.52 -5.59
N LYS A 24 -18.40 9.78 -5.52
CA LYS A 24 -17.79 10.84 -6.32
C LYS A 24 -17.87 12.16 -5.56
N VAL A 25 -16.74 12.83 -5.42
CA VAL A 25 -16.71 14.09 -4.69
C VAL A 25 -15.48 14.91 -5.08
N ASP A 26 -15.65 16.22 -5.06
CA ASP A 26 -14.58 17.17 -5.32
C ASP A 26 -13.46 17.04 -4.27
N LEU A 27 -12.22 17.12 -4.74
CA LEU A 27 -11.04 16.97 -3.87
C LEU A 27 -11.04 17.95 -2.70
N ALA A 28 -11.40 19.20 -2.93
CA ALA A 28 -11.40 20.20 -1.87
C ALA A 28 -12.41 19.85 -0.77
N LYS A 29 -13.53 19.27 -1.16
CA LYS A 29 -14.55 18.88 -0.20
C LYS A 29 -14.09 17.69 0.64
N VAL A 30 -13.36 16.76 0.03
CA VAL A 30 -12.81 15.63 0.76
C VAL A 30 -11.78 16.11 1.78
N ALA A 31 -10.91 17.03 1.38
CA ALA A 31 -9.91 17.60 2.29
C ALA A 31 -10.58 18.24 3.49
N ASP A 32 -11.67 19.00 3.22
CA ASP A 32 -12.42 19.65 4.26
C ASP A 32 -13.02 18.63 5.22
N GLU A 33 -13.62 17.60 4.69
CA GLU A 33 -14.27 16.56 5.48
C GLU A 33 -13.27 15.84 6.38
N LEU A 34 -12.07 15.60 5.88
CA LEU A 34 -11.02 14.94 6.63
C LEU A 34 -10.22 15.90 7.50
N ARG A 35 -10.51 17.20 7.38
CA ARG A 35 -9.81 18.26 8.10
C ARG A 35 -8.32 18.24 7.83
N LEU A 36 -7.97 18.08 6.55
CA LEU A 36 -6.60 18.06 6.10
C LEU A 36 -6.35 19.13 5.06
N GLU A 37 -5.12 19.62 5.02
CA GLU A 37 -4.71 20.50 3.94
C GLU A 37 -4.61 19.67 2.66
N LEU A 38 -4.75 20.35 1.51
CA LEU A 38 -4.66 19.64 0.24
C LEU A 38 -3.34 18.88 0.12
N ASP A 39 -2.23 19.48 0.54
CA ASP A 39 -0.93 18.84 0.44
C ASP A 39 -0.85 17.56 1.27
N ASP A 40 -1.62 17.48 2.33
CA ASP A 40 -1.61 16.32 3.21
C ASP A 40 -2.47 15.18 2.68
N ILE A 41 -3.47 15.50 1.85
CA ILE A 41 -4.35 14.47 1.31
C ILE A 41 -3.82 13.90 0.00
N LEU A 42 -3.01 14.64 -0.74
CA LEU A 42 -2.51 14.19 -2.03
C LEU A 42 -1.74 12.87 -1.98
N PRO A 43 -0.89 12.61 -0.97
CA PRO A 43 -0.25 11.30 -0.92
C PRO A 43 -1.23 10.14 -0.81
N ALA A 44 -2.35 10.34 -0.10
CA ALA A 44 -3.38 9.29 0.00
C ALA A 44 -4.10 9.11 -1.33
N VAL A 45 -4.35 10.21 -2.04
CA VAL A 45 -4.97 10.16 -3.37
C VAL A 45 -4.05 9.39 -4.32
N ASP A 46 -2.76 9.73 -4.31
CA ASP A 46 -1.81 9.06 -5.19
C ASP A 46 -1.71 7.56 -4.89
N ALA A 47 -1.68 7.20 -3.61
CA ALA A 47 -1.63 5.80 -3.23
C ALA A 47 -2.89 5.07 -3.67
N ALA A 48 -4.05 5.67 -3.45
CA ALA A 48 -5.31 5.04 -3.83
C ALA A 48 -5.42 4.86 -5.35
N LYS A 49 -4.91 5.84 -6.12
CA LYS A 49 -4.87 5.72 -7.58
C LYS A 49 -3.93 4.58 -7.99
N LEU A 50 -2.77 4.51 -7.36
CA LEU A 50 -1.80 3.46 -7.65
C LEU A 50 -2.42 2.08 -7.44
N LEU A 51 -3.21 1.95 -6.39
CA LEU A 51 -3.87 0.69 -6.06
C LEU A 51 -5.16 0.47 -6.85
N ARG A 52 -5.53 1.44 -7.70
CA ARG A 52 -6.72 1.40 -8.55
C ARG A 52 -8.02 1.37 -7.74
N LEU A 53 -8.00 1.98 -6.58
CA LEU A 53 -9.16 2.03 -5.71
C LEU A 53 -9.96 3.30 -5.90
N LEU A 54 -9.36 4.31 -6.56
CA LEU A 54 -10.09 5.51 -6.98
C LEU A 54 -9.50 6.02 -8.29
N GLN A 55 -10.24 6.92 -8.95
CA GLN A 55 -9.80 7.64 -10.13
C GLN A 55 -9.98 9.12 -9.89
N VAL A 56 -9.25 9.94 -10.64
CA VAL A 56 -9.40 11.39 -10.58
C VAL A 56 -9.89 11.86 -11.95
N ASP A 57 -10.95 12.68 -11.96
CA ASP A 57 -11.47 13.22 -13.18
C ASP A 57 -11.81 14.69 -12.97
N THR A 58 -10.99 15.57 -13.51
CA THR A 58 -11.21 17.02 -13.48
C THR A 58 -11.45 17.54 -12.05
N GLY A 59 -10.59 17.12 -11.13
CA GLY A 59 -10.70 17.57 -9.74
C GLY A 59 -11.61 16.75 -8.86
N ASP A 60 -12.39 15.85 -9.45
CA ASP A 60 -13.26 14.97 -8.67
C ASP A 60 -12.56 13.64 -8.41
N LEU A 61 -12.74 13.13 -7.21
CA LEU A 61 -12.28 11.80 -6.84
C LEU A 61 -13.46 10.85 -7.00
N ILE A 62 -13.22 9.74 -7.68
CA ILE A 62 -14.27 8.77 -7.99
C ILE A 62 -13.86 7.40 -7.45
N LEU A 63 -14.69 6.84 -6.59
CA LEU A 63 -14.44 5.49 -6.05
C LEU A 63 -14.64 4.48 -7.18
N THR A 64 -13.64 3.62 -7.40
CA THR A 64 -13.75 2.60 -8.42
C THR A 64 -14.57 1.42 -7.90
N GLU A 65 -14.88 0.50 -8.79
CA GLU A 65 -15.56 -0.72 -8.39
C GLU A 65 -14.71 -1.49 -7.39
N ASP A 66 -13.40 -1.58 -7.62
CA ASP A 66 -12.49 -2.23 -6.69
C ASP A 66 -12.47 -1.51 -5.33
N GLY A 67 -12.55 -0.18 -5.34
CA GLY A 67 -12.64 0.56 -4.09
C GLY A 67 -13.89 0.21 -3.31
N LYS A 68 -15.02 0.07 -4.01
CA LYS A 68 -16.27 -0.32 -3.38
C LYS A 68 -16.19 -1.73 -2.82
N ILE A 69 -15.58 -2.63 -3.58
CA ILE A 69 -15.42 -4.01 -3.14
C ILE A 69 -14.57 -4.07 -1.88
N LEU A 70 -13.47 -3.33 -1.85
CA LEU A 70 -12.60 -3.31 -0.68
C LEU A 70 -13.36 -2.86 0.56
N LEU A 71 -14.14 -1.79 0.43
CA LEU A 71 -14.90 -1.26 1.57
C LEU A 71 -16.01 -2.20 2.03
N SER A 72 -16.49 -3.07 1.15
CA SER A 72 -17.52 -4.01 1.51
C SER A 72 -16.99 -5.21 2.31
N LYS A 73 -15.67 -5.38 2.35
CA LYS A 73 -15.08 -6.53 3.01
C LYS A 73 -14.80 -6.25 4.49
N ASN A 74 -14.74 -7.33 5.29
CA ASN A 74 -14.32 -7.20 6.67
C ASN A 74 -12.80 -7.00 6.73
N ALA A 75 -12.25 -6.86 7.93
CA ALA A 75 -10.84 -6.58 8.10
C ALA A 75 -9.94 -7.62 7.42
N GLY A 76 -10.23 -8.89 7.60
CA GLY A 76 -9.44 -9.94 6.99
C GLY A 76 -9.53 -9.93 5.47
N GLY A 77 -10.73 -9.68 4.94
CA GLY A 77 -10.93 -9.59 3.50
C GLY A 77 -10.18 -8.43 2.87
N ARG A 78 -10.15 -7.29 3.57
CA ARG A 78 -9.39 -6.13 3.08
C ARG A 78 -7.91 -6.44 3.00
N LYS A 79 -7.36 -7.10 4.01
CA LYS A 79 -5.95 -7.48 4.00
C LYS A 79 -5.63 -8.41 2.85
N ARG A 80 -6.49 -9.40 2.60
CA ARG A 80 -6.28 -10.34 1.50
C ARG A 80 -6.37 -9.66 0.14
N MET A 81 -7.30 -8.73 -0.01
CA MET A 81 -7.43 -8.01 -1.26
C MET A 81 -6.20 -7.14 -1.52
N LEU A 82 -5.73 -6.43 -0.50
CA LEU A 82 -4.53 -5.61 -0.65
C LEU A 82 -3.29 -6.47 -0.89
N ASN A 83 -3.23 -7.66 -0.31
CA ASN A 83 -2.16 -8.61 -0.59
C ASN A 83 -2.07 -8.90 -2.09
N LYS A 84 -3.21 -9.18 -2.72
CA LYS A 84 -3.24 -9.47 -4.14
C LYS A 84 -2.83 -8.26 -4.97
N ILE A 85 -3.34 -7.09 -4.62
CA ILE A 85 -3.03 -5.88 -5.38
C ILE A 85 -1.54 -5.57 -5.29
N LEU A 86 -0.98 -5.57 -4.07
CA LEU A 86 0.42 -5.24 -3.88
C LEU A 86 1.34 -6.26 -4.55
N SER A 87 0.94 -7.52 -4.54
CA SER A 87 1.75 -8.57 -5.15
C SER A 87 1.94 -8.38 -6.65
N SER A 88 1.06 -7.60 -7.28
CA SER A 88 1.15 -7.36 -8.72
C SER A 88 1.76 -6.00 -9.07
N LEU A 89 2.04 -5.15 -8.07
CA LEU A 89 2.64 -3.86 -8.36
C LEU A 89 4.12 -4.02 -8.64
N GLY A 90 4.60 -3.39 -9.70
CA GLY A 90 5.94 -3.62 -10.23
C GLY A 90 7.06 -3.62 -9.21
N GLU A 91 7.27 -2.49 -8.53
CA GLU A 91 8.39 -2.39 -7.59
C GLU A 91 8.15 -3.19 -6.32
N PHE A 92 6.92 -3.25 -5.85
CA PHE A 92 6.60 -4.03 -4.67
C PHE A 92 6.81 -5.52 -4.97
N LYS A 93 6.39 -5.96 -6.15
CA LYS A 93 6.62 -7.32 -6.59
C LYS A 93 8.11 -7.61 -6.67
N GLY A 94 8.89 -6.68 -7.22
CA GLY A 94 10.34 -6.84 -7.30
C GLY A 94 10.98 -7.05 -5.94
N ILE A 95 10.49 -6.33 -4.92
CA ILE A 95 11.00 -6.46 -3.57
C ILE A 95 10.65 -7.83 -2.98
N THR A 96 9.41 -8.27 -3.13
CA THR A 96 9.04 -9.57 -2.60
C THR A 96 9.76 -10.70 -3.33
N ASP A 97 9.98 -10.56 -4.64
CA ASP A 97 10.74 -11.54 -5.39
C ASP A 97 12.20 -11.59 -4.92
N PHE A 98 12.79 -10.42 -4.63
CA PHE A 98 14.14 -10.36 -4.10
C PHE A 98 14.23 -11.16 -2.81
N ILE A 99 13.30 -10.97 -1.89
CA ILE A 99 13.33 -11.67 -0.62
C ILE A 99 13.11 -13.18 -0.82
N LYS A 100 12.12 -13.53 -1.65
CA LYS A 100 11.78 -14.94 -1.86
C LYS A 100 12.84 -15.70 -2.59
N ASN A 101 13.31 -15.16 -3.69
CA ASN A 101 14.17 -15.92 -4.60
C ASN A 101 15.64 -15.82 -4.29
N ASP A 102 16.08 -14.67 -3.84
CA ASP A 102 17.50 -14.45 -3.62
C ASP A 102 17.94 -14.75 -2.18
N HIS A 103 17.00 -14.78 -1.25
CA HIS A 103 17.34 -14.91 0.16
C HIS A 103 16.47 -15.94 0.88
N ASP A 104 15.86 -16.82 0.13
CA ASP A 104 15.11 -17.93 0.68
C ASP A 104 14.00 -17.48 1.63
N GLY A 105 13.40 -16.34 1.32
CA GLY A 105 12.26 -15.83 2.06
C GLY A 105 12.59 -14.98 3.28
N LYS A 106 13.88 -14.70 3.51
CA LYS A 106 14.27 -13.92 4.68
C LYS A 106 15.50 -13.07 4.40
N VAL A 107 15.44 -11.77 4.72
CA VAL A 107 16.58 -10.86 4.55
C VAL A 107 16.71 -9.99 5.78
N THR A 108 17.85 -9.33 5.92
CA THR A 108 18.02 -8.31 6.94
C THR A 108 17.60 -6.96 6.38
N LYS A 109 17.38 -5.99 7.28
CA LYS A 109 17.10 -4.63 6.87
C LYS A 109 18.22 -4.10 5.98
N ASP A 110 19.48 -4.36 6.35
CA ASP A 110 20.62 -3.89 5.56
C ASP A 110 20.61 -4.44 4.15
N ASP A 111 20.27 -5.72 3.99
CA ASP A 111 20.16 -6.33 2.66
C ASP A 111 19.10 -5.64 1.82
N LEU A 112 17.95 -5.38 2.41
CA LEU A 112 16.88 -4.74 1.67
C LEU A 112 17.21 -3.28 1.36
N MET A 113 17.85 -2.59 2.30
CA MET A 113 18.26 -1.21 2.06
C MET A 113 19.25 -1.12 0.90
N ALA A 114 20.19 -2.07 0.81
CA ALA A 114 21.13 -2.10 -0.29
C ALA A 114 20.41 -2.34 -1.62
N PHE A 115 19.43 -3.24 -1.62
CA PHE A 115 18.63 -3.52 -2.81
C PHE A 115 17.88 -2.25 -3.25
N LEU A 116 17.30 -1.51 -2.30
CA LEU A 116 16.56 -0.29 -2.63
C LEU A 116 17.48 0.78 -3.21
N LYS A 117 18.67 0.94 -2.63
CA LYS A 117 19.61 1.95 -3.14
C LYS A 117 20.09 1.62 -4.54
N GLU A 118 20.23 0.34 -4.82
CA GLU A 118 20.69 -0.08 -6.14
C GLU A 118 19.60 0.01 -7.19
N ASN A 119 18.38 -0.37 -6.84
CA ASN A 119 17.30 -0.46 -7.82
C ASN A 119 16.38 0.75 -7.88
N MET A 120 16.41 1.58 -6.87
CA MET A 120 15.61 2.81 -6.82
C MET A 120 16.47 3.94 -6.28
N PRO A 121 17.51 4.34 -7.02
CA PRO A 121 18.48 5.33 -6.49
C PRO A 121 17.89 6.71 -6.27
N ASP A 122 16.78 7.04 -6.90
CA ASP A 122 16.18 8.36 -6.80
C ASP A 122 15.26 8.56 -5.61
N VAL A 123 15.03 7.51 -4.79
CA VAL A 123 14.14 7.62 -3.66
C VAL A 123 14.92 7.53 -2.36
N ASP A 124 14.32 8.04 -1.29
CA ASP A 124 14.91 7.94 0.04
C ASP A 124 14.70 6.49 0.51
N ALA A 125 15.78 5.74 0.64
CA ALA A 125 15.69 4.33 0.96
C ALA A 125 15.09 4.08 2.35
N GLU A 126 15.41 4.93 3.34
CA GLU A 126 14.85 4.76 4.69
C GLU A 126 13.34 4.95 4.69
N GLN A 127 12.86 6.00 4.05
CA GLN A 127 11.45 6.24 3.96
C GLN A 127 10.75 5.14 3.18
N THR A 128 11.33 4.75 2.05
CA THR A 128 10.74 3.70 1.23
C THR A 128 10.66 2.38 2.01
N PHE A 129 11.70 2.07 2.77
CA PHE A 129 11.70 0.89 3.63
C PHE A 129 10.50 0.94 4.60
N SER A 130 10.28 2.10 5.21
CA SER A 130 9.16 2.26 6.14
C SER A 130 7.81 1.97 5.48
N TRP A 131 7.62 2.48 4.25
CA TRP A 131 6.36 2.23 3.55
C TRP A 131 6.21 0.78 3.13
N ILE A 132 7.30 0.12 2.75
CA ILE A 132 7.27 -1.30 2.42
C ILE A 132 6.83 -2.11 3.64
N ILE A 133 7.38 -1.79 4.81
CA ILE A 133 7.03 -2.49 6.03
C ILE A 133 5.57 -2.22 6.41
N GLU A 134 5.14 -0.97 6.32
CA GLU A 134 3.77 -0.60 6.65
C GLU A 134 2.76 -1.40 5.81
N TRP A 135 2.90 -1.34 4.50
CA TRP A 135 1.95 -1.99 3.60
C TRP A 135 2.14 -3.51 3.57
N GLY A 136 3.38 -3.96 3.67
CA GLY A 136 3.66 -5.39 3.67
C GLY A 136 3.12 -6.08 4.90
N ARG A 137 3.23 -5.45 6.07
CA ARG A 137 2.69 -6.02 7.30
C ARG A 137 1.16 -6.03 7.27
N TYR A 138 0.55 -4.90 6.90
CA TYR A 138 -0.90 -4.82 6.90
C TYR A 138 -1.52 -5.85 5.97
N SER A 139 -0.93 -6.03 4.79
CA SER A 139 -1.46 -6.93 3.78
C SER A 139 -1.06 -8.38 4.00
N LEU A 140 -0.29 -8.65 5.05
CA LEU A 140 0.18 -9.99 5.37
C LEU A 140 1.13 -10.57 4.32
N LEU A 141 1.77 -9.69 3.53
CA LEU A 141 2.78 -10.13 2.57
C LEU A 141 4.08 -10.46 3.25
N LEU A 142 4.42 -9.73 4.31
CA LEU A 142 5.68 -9.96 4.98
C LEU A 142 5.55 -9.69 6.48
N ARG A 143 6.56 -10.13 7.20
CA ARG A 143 6.71 -9.87 8.63
C ARG A 143 8.04 -9.18 8.85
N TYR A 144 8.09 -8.30 9.82
CA TYR A 144 9.32 -7.62 10.17
C TYR A 144 9.49 -7.64 11.68
N ASP A 145 10.66 -8.10 12.13
CA ASP A 145 11.00 -8.08 13.54
C ASP A 145 12.00 -6.96 13.75
N SER A 146 11.58 -5.88 14.42
CA SER A 146 12.44 -4.72 14.61
C SER A 146 13.61 -5.01 15.56
N GLY A 147 13.48 -6.01 16.43
CA GLY A 147 14.57 -6.37 17.33
C GLY A 147 15.75 -6.99 16.59
N SER A 148 15.49 -7.92 15.68
CA SER A 148 16.54 -8.55 14.89
C SER A 148 16.73 -7.90 13.54
N GLU A 149 15.83 -6.98 13.16
CA GLU A 149 15.83 -6.30 11.87
C GLU A 149 15.75 -7.29 10.71
N LYS A 150 14.95 -8.33 10.86
CA LYS A 150 14.78 -9.32 9.80
C LYS A 150 13.39 -9.24 9.20
N ILE A 151 13.34 -9.37 7.88
CA ILE A 151 12.10 -9.35 7.12
C ILE A 151 11.90 -10.74 6.52
N LYS A 152 10.68 -11.28 6.68
CA LYS A 152 10.35 -12.60 6.14
C LYS A 152 9.11 -12.49 5.29
N ILE A 153 9.08 -13.23 4.18
CA ILE A 153 7.87 -13.36 3.39
C ILE A 153 6.93 -14.27 4.15
N THR A 154 5.66 -13.87 4.22
CA THR A 154 4.65 -14.70 4.86
C THR A 154 4.30 -15.85 3.93
N GLN A 155 4.45 -17.05 4.45
CA GLN A 155 4.23 -18.19 3.61
C GLN A 155 2.84 -18.61 3.43
N LYS A 156 1.97 -18.00 4.03
CA LYS A 156 0.74 -18.41 4.00
C LYS A 156 0.17 -18.56 2.76
N ASN A 157 0.47 -17.89 2.11
CA ASN A 157 -0.08 -17.86 0.93
C ASN A 157 -0.22 -19.16 0.56
N ALA A 158 0.55 -19.67 0.88
CA ALA A 158 0.56 -20.85 0.45
C ALA A 158 -0.69 -21.36 0.87
N GLY A 159 -0.85 -21.36 1.69
CA GLY A 159 -1.83 -21.96 1.98
C GLY A 159 -2.96 -21.50 1.71
N SER A 160 -3.05 -21.04 1.52
CA SER A 160 -4.05 -20.66 1.47
C SER A 160 -4.89 -21.04 0.76
N LYS A 161 -5.07 -21.69 0.76
CA LYS A 161 -5.82 -22.12 0.16
C LYS A 161 -6.97 -21.72 0.51
N GLU A 162 -7.32 -21.20 0.73
CA GLU A 162 -8.29 -20.70 1.04
C GLU A 162 -8.76 -20.35 0.58
#